data_7876ab8aa5a398ce0b1bb8d3e672689a
#
_entry.id   7876ab8aa5a398ce0b1bb8d3e672689a
#
_cell.length_a   1.000
_cell.length_b   1.000
_cell.length_c   1.000
_cell.angle_alpha   90.00
_cell.angle_beta   90.00
_cell.angle_gamma   90.00
#
_symmetry.space_group_name_H-M   'P 1'
#
loop_
_entity.id
_entity.type
_entity.pdbx_description
1 polymer ?
#
loop_
_entity_poly.entity_id
_entity_poly.type
_entity_poly.pdbx_seq_one_letter_code
_entity_poly.pdbx_strand_id
1 'polypeptide(L)'
;MTIPKEVVLEALRCCRDVYPNEKDYLVSRKIDGYTIRAVEGTNETTDWVTNLKFLIKRDDCHRGFKNNANRTLAELVVAYEGLDPKKKLIIAGHSLGGATATLIADLLWESGNVNIGLVTAGSPRPGGRRLKRRIKDLEHYRFVHGNDIVPTTPPWLAGYVHTHPVNKLEDANDTRFDGDADHNMGDYYDAAVKHYENHE
;
A
#
# COMPACT_ATOMS: atom_id res chain seq x y z
N MET A 1 -8.44 -1.93 17.79
CA MET A 1 -8.90 -0.50 17.66
C MET A 1 -8.84 -0.20 16.16
N THR A 2 -9.98 0.03 15.55
CA THR A 2 -10.12 0.19 14.09
C THR A 2 -9.60 1.56 13.65
N ILE A 3 -8.84 1.63 12.55
CA ILE A 3 -8.39 2.93 11.99
C ILE A 3 -9.63 3.71 11.55
N PRO A 4 -9.83 4.96 12.05
CA PRO A 4 -10.96 5.78 11.65
C PRO A 4 -11.00 6.04 10.14
N LYS A 5 -12.21 6.18 9.57
CA LYS A 5 -12.38 6.42 8.13
C LYS A 5 -11.65 7.68 7.65
N GLU A 6 -11.64 8.73 8.45
CA GLU A 6 -10.96 10.00 8.16
C GLU A 6 -9.45 9.79 8.01
N VAL A 7 -8.87 8.93 8.86
CA VAL A 7 -7.44 8.57 8.79
C VAL A 7 -7.15 7.71 7.56
N VAL A 8 -8.05 6.78 7.20
CA VAL A 8 -7.92 5.96 5.99
C VAL A 8 -7.99 6.84 4.73
N LEU A 9 -8.96 7.76 4.66
CA LEU A 9 -9.09 8.70 3.54
C LEU A 9 -7.88 9.63 3.44
N GLU A 10 -7.38 10.14 4.58
CA GLU A 10 -6.17 10.97 4.57
C GLU A 10 -4.92 10.17 4.15
N ALA A 11 -4.84 8.89 4.49
CA ALA A 11 -3.76 8.02 4.01
C ALA A 11 -3.80 7.82 2.49
N LEU A 12 -4.99 7.62 1.91
CA LEU A 12 -5.17 7.56 0.45
C LEU A 12 -4.85 8.91 -0.21
N ARG A 13 -5.23 10.03 0.41
CA ARG A 13 -4.86 11.35 -0.06
C ARG A 13 -3.36 11.57 -0.07
N CYS A 14 -2.65 11.14 0.97
CA CYS A 14 -1.18 11.17 1.00
C CYS A 14 -0.57 10.34 -0.14
N CYS A 15 -1.15 9.18 -0.48
CA CYS A 15 -0.71 8.38 -1.62
C CYS A 15 -0.88 9.10 -2.97
N ARG A 16 -1.90 9.94 -3.11
CA ARG A 16 -2.10 10.78 -4.30
C ARG A 16 -1.08 11.93 -4.34
N ASP A 17 -0.87 12.57 -3.20
CA ASP A 17 -0.05 13.78 -3.10
C ASP A 17 1.47 13.50 -3.19
N VAL A 18 1.90 12.23 -3.12
CA VAL A 18 3.32 11.85 -3.25
C VAL A 18 3.80 11.93 -4.72
N TYR A 19 2.92 11.70 -5.70
CA TYR A 19 3.29 11.66 -7.13
C TYR A 19 3.78 12.96 -7.75
N PRO A 20 3.28 14.16 -7.39
CA PRO A 20 3.77 15.42 -7.94
C PRO A 20 5.14 15.86 -7.40
N ASN A 21 5.60 15.25 -6.32
CA ASN A 21 6.85 15.60 -5.65
C ASN A 21 8.02 14.78 -6.19
N GLU A 22 8.68 15.24 -7.26
CA GLU A 22 9.87 14.59 -7.81
C GLU A 22 11.07 14.46 -6.84
N LYS A 23 10.99 15.07 -5.65
CA LYS A 23 12.08 15.12 -4.66
C LYS A 23 11.82 14.28 -3.41
N ASP A 24 10.56 13.96 -3.10
CA ASP A 24 10.19 13.33 -1.84
C ASP A 24 9.50 11.99 -2.10
N TYR A 25 10.23 10.89 -1.95
CA TYR A 25 9.69 9.51 -2.01
C TYR A 25 8.73 9.19 -0.86
N LEU A 26 8.49 10.15 0.05
CA LEU A 26 7.73 9.95 1.27
C LEU A 26 6.94 11.21 1.66
N VAL A 27 5.61 11.11 1.69
CA VAL A 27 4.74 12.15 2.27
C VAL A 27 4.43 11.81 3.71
N SER A 28 4.50 12.82 4.60
CA SER A 28 4.21 12.69 6.02
C SER A 28 3.10 13.64 6.44
N ARG A 29 2.08 13.12 7.14
CA ARG A 29 1.01 13.91 7.75
C ARG A 29 0.67 13.43 9.15
N LYS A 30 0.09 14.34 9.96
CA LYS A 30 -0.43 14.02 11.29
C LYS A 30 -1.91 14.39 11.34
N ILE A 31 -2.74 13.48 11.82
CA ILE A 31 -4.17 13.67 12.01
C ILE A 31 -4.62 12.86 13.23
N ASP A 32 -5.34 13.48 14.15
CA ASP A 32 -6.01 12.83 15.31
C ASP A 32 -5.14 11.84 16.10
N GLY A 33 -3.89 12.21 16.34
CA GLY A 33 -2.94 11.35 17.07
C GLY A 33 -2.26 10.28 16.22
N TYR A 34 -2.62 10.16 14.94
CA TYR A 34 -1.96 9.29 13.97
C TYR A 34 -0.84 10.04 13.24
N THR A 35 0.19 9.30 12.88
CA THR A 35 1.18 9.75 11.89
C THR A 35 1.05 8.90 10.65
N ILE A 36 0.82 9.52 9.50
CA ILE A 36 0.70 8.86 8.21
C ILE A 36 2.01 9.03 7.46
N ARG A 37 2.48 7.94 6.86
CA ARG A 37 3.64 7.89 5.96
C ARG A 37 3.23 7.20 4.66
N ALA A 38 3.11 7.96 3.59
CA ALA A 38 2.82 7.43 2.26
C ALA A 38 4.11 7.25 1.48
N VAL A 39 4.30 6.04 0.98
CA VAL A 39 5.45 5.62 0.17
C VAL A 39 5.11 5.77 -1.31
N GLU A 40 5.98 6.43 -2.06
CA GLU A 40 5.82 6.60 -3.50
C GLU A 40 5.82 5.25 -4.24
N GLY A 41 4.94 5.15 -5.24
CA GLY A 41 5.03 4.14 -6.29
C GLY A 41 6.00 4.56 -7.40
N THR A 42 6.02 3.84 -8.51
CA THR A 42 6.73 4.27 -9.72
C THR A 42 5.78 5.00 -10.65
N ASN A 43 6.25 6.11 -11.23
CA ASN A 43 5.49 6.87 -12.24
C ASN A 43 5.35 6.11 -13.59
N GLU A 44 6.19 5.09 -13.82
CA GLU A 44 6.20 4.26 -15.05
C GLU A 44 5.46 2.93 -14.80
N THR A 45 4.13 2.98 -14.75
CA THR A 45 3.30 1.81 -14.40
C THR A 45 3.35 0.68 -15.42
N THR A 46 3.49 0.98 -16.71
CA THR A 46 3.35 -0.01 -17.79
C THR A 46 4.54 -0.96 -17.89
N ASP A 47 5.75 -0.44 -17.76
CA ASP A 47 6.97 -1.23 -17.98
C ASP A 47 7.27 -2.17 -16.80
N TRP A 48 7.03 -1.73 -15.56
CA TRP A 48 7.33 -2.57 -14.41
C TRP A 48 6.25 -3.64 -14.17
N VAL A 49 4.97 -3.41 -14.51
CA VAL A 49 3.93 -4.46 -14.49
C VAL A 49 4.29 -5.60 -15.42
N THR A 50 4.82 -5.27 -16.59
CA THR A 50 5.32 -6.27 -17.55
C THR A 50 6.52 -7.05 -16.96
N ASN A 51 7.44 -6.35 -16.29
CA ASN A 51 8.60 -6.96 -15.63
C ASN A 51 8.22 -7.81 -14.40
N LEU A 52 7.16 -7.46 -13.67
CA LEU A 52 6.65 -8.25 -12.54
C LEU A 52 6.13 -9.64 -12.94
N LYS A 53 5.67 -9.80 -14.18
CA LYS A 53 5.22 -11.11 -14.67
C LYS A 53 6.36 -12.15 -14.74
N PHE A 54 7.61 -11.69 -14.78
CA PHE A 54 8.80 -12.52 -14.94
C PHE A 54 9.67 -12.68 -13.69
N LEU A 55 9.33 -12.01 -12.58
CA LEU A 55 10.21 -11.96 -11.42
C LEU A 55 10.01 -13.16 -10.49
N ILE A 56 11.08 -13.95 -10.40
CA ILE A 56 11.18 -15.16 -9.59
C ILE A 56 11.36 -14.80 -8.11
N LYS A 57 10.63 -15.52 -7.28
CA LYS A 57 10.63 -15.45 -5.82
C LYS A 57 11.97 -15.88 -5.23
N ARG A 58 12.56 -15.06 -4.35
CA ARG A 58 13.53 -15.50 -3.34
C ARG A 58 13.04 -15.02 -1.96
N ASP A 59 13.12 -15.89 -0.97
CA ASP A 59 12.84 -15.57 0.45
C ASP A 59 11.42 -15.11 0.78
N ASP A 60 10.39 -15.69 0.17
CA ASP A 60 8.96 -15.42 0.43
C ASP A 60 8.47 -13.99 0.08
N CYS A 61 9.37 -13.10 -0.36
CA CYS A 61 9.06 -11.75 -0.83
C CYS A 61 9.66 -11.52 -2.21
N HIS A 62 9.07 -10.58 -2.96
CA HIS A 62 9.66 -10.11 -4.20
C HIS A 62 10.94 -9.32 -3.88
N ARG A 63 12.09 -9.74 -4.45
CA ARG A 63 13.41 -9.16 -4.14
C ARG A 63 13.48 -7.66 -4.38
N GLY A 64 12.86 -7.18 -5.47
CA GLY A 64 12.81 -5.76 -5.79
C GLY A 64 12.05 -4.96 -4.74
N PHE A 65 10.89 -5.44 -4.30
CA PHE A 65 10.12 -4.79 -3.24
C PHE A 65 10.87 -4.78 -1.92
N LYS A 66 11.56 -5.88 -1.57
CA LYS A 66 12.36 -5.95 -0.34
C LYS A 66 13.52 -4.96 -0.33
N ASN A 67 14.23 -4.82 -1.45
CA ASN A 67 15.30 -3.84 -1.56
C ASN A 67 14.79 -2.40 -1.43
N ASN A 68 13.65 -2.11 -2.06
CA ASN A 68 13.00 -0.81 -1.96
C ASN A 68 12.52 -0.54 -0.53
N ALA A 69 11.87 -1.53 0.10
CA ALA A 69 11.41 -1.43 1.49
C ALA A 69 12.56 -1.15 2.47
N ASN A 70 13.69 -1.84 2.34
CA ASN A 70 14.85 -1.62 3.22
C ASN A 70 15.42 -0.21 3.07
N ARG A 71 15.50 0.33 1.85
CA ARG A 71 15.95 1.70 1.60
C ARG A 71 14.99 2.71 2.22
N THR A 72 13.72 2.60 1.89
CA THR A 72 12.68 3.51 2.39
C THR A 72 12.52 3.42 3.91
N LEU A 73 12.67 2.22 4.50
CA LEU A 73 12.66 2.05 5.95
C LEU A 73 13.80 2.81 6.62
N ALA A 74 15.01 2.78 6.04
CA ALA A 74 16.15 3.52 6.58
C ALA A 74 15.87 5.04 6.59
N GLU A 75 15.32 5.58 5.49
CA GLU A 75 14.89 6.98 5.40
C GLU A 75 13.77 7.30 6.39
N LEU A 76 12.81 6.40 6.55
CA LEU A 76 11.68 6.52 7.46
C LEU A 76 12.12 6.53 8.93
N VAL A 77 13.10 5.70 9.29
CA VAL A 77 13.68 5.63 10.64
C VAL A 77 14.53 6.87 10.92
N VAL A 78 15.33 7.34 9.98
CA VAL A 78 16.13 8.58 10.12
C VAL A 78 15.23 9.82 10.26
N ALA A 79 14.13 9.89 9.48
CA ALA A 79 13.15 10.98 9.58
C ALA A 79 12.26 10.90 10.84
N TYR A 80 12.35 9.82 11.58
CA TYR A 80 11.55 9.54 12.78
C TYR A 80 12.48 9.41 13.98
N GLU A 81 12.89 10.55 14.57
CA GLU A 81 13.61 10.55 15.84
C GLU A 81 12.79 9.78 16.90
N GLY A 82 13.09 8.47 17.00
CA GLY A 82 12.46 7.54 17.92
C GLY A 82 10.97 7.28 17.57
N LEU A 83 10.66 6.16 16.93
CA LEU A 83 9.28 5.66 16.80
C LEU A 83 8.67 5.59 18.21
N ASP A 84 7.81 6.54 18.54
CA ASP A 84 7.10 6.54 19.82
C ASP A 84 6.07 5.39 19.79
N PRO A 85 6.25 4.32 20.60
CA PRO A 85 5.35 3.17 20.60
C PRO A 85 3.92 3.51 21.01
N LYS A 86 3.71 4.70 21.60
CA LYS A 86 2.37 5.20 21.98
C LYS A 86 1.64 5.86 20.81
N LYS A 87 2.36 6.25 19.75
CA LYS A 87 1.74 6.87 18.57
C LYS A 87 1.42 5.83 17.53
N LYS A 88 0.22 5.87 16.96
CA LYS A 88 -0.16 4.98 15.87
C LYS A 88 0.41 5.49 14.55
N LEU A 89 1.24 4.67 13.91
CA LEU A 89 1.84 4.93 12.61
C LEU A 89 1.00 4.24 11.52
N ILE A 90 0.51 4.99 10.56
CA ILE A 90 -0.13 4.47 9.36
C ILE A 90 0.88 4.52 8.23
N ILE A 91 1.21 3.35 7.69
CA ILE A 91 2.01 3.23 6.48
C ILE A 91 1.05 3.10 5.32
N ALA A 92 1.23 3.90 4.29
CA ALA A 92 0.35 3.89 3.13
C ALA A 92 1.15 3.79 1.83
N GLY A 93 0.51 3.30 0.76
CA GLY A 93 1.15 3.26 -0.55
C GLY A 93 0.19 2.83 -1.64
N HIS A 94 0.42 3.38 -2.83
CA HIS A 94 -0.28 3.03 -4.05
C HIS A 94 0.66 2.26 -4.99
N SER A 95 0.13 1.34 -5.77
CA SER A 95 0.91 0.62 -6.78
C SER A 95 2.13 -0.11 -6.15
N LEU A 96 3.31 0.06 -6.72
CA LEU A 96 4.58 -0.44 -6.16
C LEU A 96 4.81 0.06 -4.72
N GLY A 97 4.44 1.31 -4.42
CA GLY A 97 4.48 1.87 -3.06
C GLY A 97 3.64 1.07 -2.07
N GLY A 98 2.51 0.51 -2.51
CA GLY A 98 1.67 -0.36 -1.69
C GLY A 98 2.34 -1.69 -1.31
N ALA A 99 3.05 -2.32 -2.24
CA ALA A 99 3.85 -3.52 -1.94
C ALA A 99 5.03 -3.19 -1.02
N THR A 100 5.72 -2.08 -1.27
CA THR A 100 6.82 -1.56 -0.43
C THR A 100 6.32 -1.25 0.99
N ALA A 101 5.21 -0.52 1.13
CA ALA A 101 4.55 -0.22 2.40
C ALA A 101 4.19 -1.49 3.19
N THR A 102 3.71 -2.53 2.50
CA THR A 102 3.38 -3.82 3.13
C THR A 102 4.63 -4.50 3.71
N LEU A 103 5.77 -4.45 3.03
CA LEU A 103 7.01 -5.03 3.53
C LEU A 103 7.64 -4.20 4.64
N ILE A 104 7.52 -2.87 4.60
CA ILE A 104 7.92 -2.00 5.71
C ILE A 104 7.07 -2.31 6.95
N ALA A 105 5.76 -2.44 6.78
CA ALA A 105 4.86 -2.80 7.86
C ALA A 105 5.21 -4.17 8.48
N ASP A 106 5.58 -5.17 7.67
CA ASP A 106 6.06 -6.48 8.13
C ASP A 106 7.31 -6.35 9.02
N LEU A 107 8.30 -5.59 8.59
CA LEU A 107 9.55 -5.38 9.34
C LEU A 107 9.30 -4.67 10.68
N LEU A 108 8.44 -3.65 10.69
CA LEU A 108 8.09 -2.92 11.91
C LEU A 108 7.21 -3.75 12.85
N TRP A 109 6.28 -4.54 12.31
CA TRP A 109 5.42 -5.42 13.08
C TRP A 109 6.22 -6.51 13.80
N GLU A 110 7.20 -7.11 13.13
CA GLU A 110 8.11 -8.09 13.73
C GLU A 110 8.97 -7.49 14.86
N SER A 111 9.29 -6.20 14.81
CA SER A 111 10.05 -5.54 15.89
C SER A 111 9.27 -5.43 17.21
N GLY A 112 7.94 -5.53 17.16
CA GLY A 112 7.05 -5.49 18.34
C GLY A 112 6.98 -4.13 19.06
N ASN A 113 7.74 -3.13 18.59
CA ASN A 113 7.89 -1.84 19.28
C ASN A 113 7.01 -0.72 18.71
N VAL A 114 6.18 -1.00 17.73
CA VAL A 114 5.44 0.04 16.99
C VAL A 114 3.97 -0.31 16.88
N ASN A 115 3.11 0.62 17.25
CA ASN A 115 1.67 0.54 16.98
C ASN A 115 1.42 1.02 15.54
N ILE A 116 1.20 0.08 14.62
CA ILE A 116 1.10 0.35 13.19
C ILE A 116 -0.22 -0.10 12.57
N GLY A 117 -0.60 0.56 11.48
CA GLY A 117 -1.65 0.16 10.57
C GLY A 117 -1.20 0.35 9.12
N LEU A 118 -1.87 -0.28 8.19
CA LEU A 118 -1.51 -0.27 6.77
C LEU A 118 -2.71 0.11 5.90
N VAL A 119 -2.48 1.00 4.93
CA VAL A 119 -3.47 1.38 3.92
C VAL A 119 -2.83 1.26 2.55
N THR A 120 -3.40 0.43 1.66
CA THR A 120 -2.87 0.26 0.31
C THR A 120 -3.95 0.39 -0.75
N ALA A 121 -3.61 1.01 -1.87
CA ALA A 121 -4.44 1.15 -3.06
C ALA A 121 -3.72 0.55 -4.28
N GLY A 122 -4.39 -0.29 -5.08
CA GLY A 122 -3.83 -0.85 -6.30
C GLY A 122 -2.54 -1.65 -6.12
N SER A 123 -2.25 -2.14 -4.91
CA SER A 123 -0.99 -2.81 -4.58
C SER A 123 -0.88 -4.19 -5.25
N PRO A 124 0.24 -4.52 -5.90
CA PRO A 124 0.53 -5.89 -6.33
C PRO A 124 0.74 -6.81 -5.12
N ARG A 125 0.80 -8.12 -5.36
CA ARG A 125 1.04 -9.11 -4.30
C ARG A 125 2.49 -9.01 -3.79
N PRO A 126 2.71 -8.64 -2.52
CA PRO A 126 4.05 -8.31 -2.02
C PRO A 126 4.92 -9.54 -1.75
N GLY A 127 4.30 -10.70 -1.47
CA GLY A 127 5.03 -11.90 -1.10
C GLY A 127 4.15 -13.14 -1.00
N GLY A 128 4.64 -14.16 -0.30
CA GLY A 128 3.99 -15.45 -0.20
C GLY A 128 3.21 -15.65 1.11
N ARG A 129 2.88 -16.93 1.38
CA ARG A 129 2.06 -17.31 2.53
C ARG A 129 2.73 -17.07 3.88
N ARG A 130 4.07 -17.00 3.94
CA ARG A 130 4.80 -16.71 5.20
C ARG A 130 4.60 -15.25 5.60
N LEU A 131 4.77 -14.32 4.65
CA LEU A 131 4.47 -12.90 4.84
C LEU A 131 3.04 -12.72 5.35
N LYS A 132 2.05 -13.33 4.66
CA LYS A 132 0.65 -13.27 5.06
C LYS A 132 0.43 -13.73 6.51
N ARG A 133 1.10 -14.81 6.95
CA ARG A 133 0.96 -15.32 8.33
C ARG A 133 1.57 -14.40 9.37
N ARG A 134 2.71 -13.73 9.06
CA ARG A 134 3.38 -12.83 10.01
C ARG A 134 2.51 -11.62 10.35
N ILE A 135 1.91 -11.01 9.34
CA ILE A 135 1.12 -9.77 9.52
C ILE A 135 -0.39 -9.99 9.46
N LYS A 136 -0.87 -11.22 9.69
CA LYS A 136 -2.30 -11.54 9.63
C LYS A 136 -3.17 -10.74 10.60
N ASP A 137 -2.60 -10.34 11.74
CA ASP A 137 -3.26 -9.59 12.80
C ASP A 137 -2.99 -8.08 12.73
N LEU A 138 -2.20 -7.64 11.74
CA LEU A 138 -2.00 -6.23 11.42
C LEU A 138 -3.29 -5.66 10.81
N GLU A 139 -3.72 -4.51 11.29
CA GLU A 139 -4.85 -3.81 10.68
C GLU A 139 -4.45 -3.24 9.32
N HIS A 140 -5.09 -3.75 8.25
CA HIS A 140 -4.78 -3.41 6.87
C HIS A 140 -6.03 -3.16 6.04
N TYR A 141 -6.18 -1.94 5.55
CA TYR A 141 -7.17 -1.54 4.56
C TYR A 141 -6.56 -1.64 3.16
N ARG A 142 -6.98 -2.65 2.41
CA ARG A 142 -6.47 -2.93 1.06
C ARG A 142 -7.55 -2.63 0.02
N PHE A 143 -7.37 -1.55 -0.74
CA PHE A 143 -8.31 -1.11 -1.75
C PHE A 143 -7.94 -1.62 -3.15
N VAL A 144 -8.97 -1.96 -3.93
CA VAL A 144 -8.90 -2.27 -5.36
C VAL A 144 -10.06 -1.57 -6.05
N HIS A 145 -9.75 -0.70 -7.00
CA HIS A 145 -10.71 0.06 -7.80
C HIS A 145 -11.02 -0.68 -9.10
N GLY A 146 -12.27 -0.65 -9.54
CA GLY A 146 -12.71 -1.17 -10.83
C GLY A 146 -12.11 -2.52 -11.21
N ASN A 147 -11.57 -2.61 -12.41
CA ASN A 147 -10.90 -3.77 -12.95
C ASN A 147 -9.35 -3.66 -12.95
N ASP A 148 -8.78 -2.84 -12.06
CA ASP A 148 -7.34 -2.68 -11.93
C ASP A 148 -6.60 -4.02 -11.97
N ILE A 149 -5.72 -4.18 -12.97
CA ILE A 149 -4.97 -5.41 -13.21
C ILE A 149 -3.76 -5.57 -12.28
N VAL A 150 -3.20 -4.46 -11.76
CA VAL A 150 -1.97 -4.46 -10.95
C VAL A 150 -2.08 -5.36 -9.72
N PRO A 151 -3.19 -5.35 -8.94
CA PRO A 151 -3.36 -6.26 -7.81
C PRO A 151 -3.41 -7.74 -8.20
N THR A 152 -3.56 -8.07 -9.47
CA THR A 152 -3.52 -9.47 -9.92
C THR A 152 -2.09 -9.98 -10.10
N THR A 153 -1.09 -9.10 -10.02
CA THR A 153 0.34 -9.39 -10.23
C THR A 153 1.13 -9.40 -8.91
N PRO A 154 2.25 -10.13 -8.81
CA PRO A 154 2.61 -11.30 -9.60
C PRO A 154 1.56 -12.41 -9.50
N PRO A 155 1.52 -13.38 -10.45
CA PRO A 155 0.51 -14.45 -10.46
C PRO A 155 0.53 -15.28 -9.17
N TRP A 156 -0.65 -15.65 -8.66
CA TRP A 156 -0.77 -16.53 -7.49
C TRP A 156 -0.14 -17.92 -7.73
N LEU A 157 -0.11 -18.40 -8.97
CA LEU A 157 0.58 -19.64 -9.36
C LEU A 157 2.09 -19.60 -9.09
N ALA A 158 2.70 -18.40 -9.09
CA ALA A 158 4.08 -18.20 -8.67
C ALA A 158 4.24 -18.17 -7.13
N GLY A 159 3.17 -18.44 -6.37
CA GLY A 159 3.17 -18.51 -4.92
C GLY A 159 3.03 -17.15 -4.22
N TYR A 160 2.66 -16.10 -4.97
CA TYR A 160 2.36 -14.78 -4.39
C TYR A 160 0.92 -14.68 -3.92
N VAL A 161 0.71 -14.03 -2.79
CA VAL A 161 -0.62 -13.83 -2.21
C VAL A 161 -0.77 -12.43 -1.63
N HIS A 162 -1.99 -11.94 -1.57
CA HIS A 162 -2.30 -10.78 -0.75
C HIS A 162 -2.37 -11.16 0.73
N THR A 163 -1.98 -10.24 1.59
CA THR A 163 -1.91 -10.46 3.03
C THR A 163 -3.29 -10.38 3.69
N HIS A 164 -4.17 -9.51 3.18
CA HIS A 164 -5.49 -9.21 3.75
C HIS A 164 -6.60 -9.24 2.69
N PRO A 165 -7.88 -9.30 3.12
CA PRO A 165 -9.04 -9.17 2.24
C PRO A 165 -9.03 -7.85 1.46
N VAL A 166 -9.82 -7.78 0.42
CA VAL A 166 -9.99 -6.60 -0.40
C VAL A 166 -11.17 -5.76 0.07
N ASN A 167 -11.00 -4.43 0.10
CA ASN A 167 -12.07 -3.46 0.06
C ASN A 167 -12.23 -3.04 -1.40
N LYS A 168 -13.23 -3.61 -2.08
CA LYS A 168 -13.48 -3.33 -3.49
C LYS A 168 -14.16 -1.97 -3.60
N LEU A 169 -13.61 -1.10 -4.43
CA LEU A 169 -14.21 0.18 -4.80
C LEU A 169 -14.89 0.02 -6.16
N GLU A 170 -16.13 0.48 -6.26
CA GLU A 170 -16.88 0.43 -7.51
C GLU A 170 -16.39 1.53 -8.45
N ASP A 171 -16.25 1.21 -9.71
CA ASP A 171 -16.11 2.19 -10.78
C ASP A 171 -17.49 2.50 -11.38
N ALA A 172 -17.87 3.77 -11.36
CA ALA A 172 -19.13 4.22 -11.96
C ALA A 172 -19.14 4.10 -13.49
N ASN A 173 -17.98 3.97 -14.13
CA ASN A 173 -17.79 3.93 -15.57
C ASN A 173 -17.22 2.60 -16.06
N ASP A 174 -17.39 1.50 -15.28
CA ASP A 174 -16.82 0.17 -15.53
C ASP A 174 -17.06 -0.29 -17.00
N THR A 175 -16.11 0.02 -17.86
CA THR A 175 -15.98 -0.54 -19.18
C THR A 175 -15.04 -1.73 -19.11
N ARG A 176 -15.51 -2.91 -19.42
CA ARG A 176 -14.91 -4.25 -19.17
C ARG A 176 -13.44 -4.48 -19.57
N PHE A 177 -12.70 -3.47 -20.10
CA PHE A 177 -11.39 -3.67 -20.71
C PHE A 177 -10.36 -2.56 -20.48
N ASP A 178 -10.54 -1.67 -19.49
CA ASP A 178 -9.66 -0.52 -19.22
C ASP A 178 -8.86 -0.62 -17.91
N GLY A 179 -8.45 -1.83 -17.56
CA GLY A 179 -7.74 -2.14 -16.32
C GLY A 179 -6.46 -1.32 -16.04
N ASP A 180 -5.90 -0.66 -17.04
CA ASP A 180 -4.79 0.28 -16.85
C ASP A 180 -5.30 1.67 -16.43
N ALA A 181 -6.48 2.08 -16.91
CA ALA A 181 -7.12 3.33 -16.52
C ALA A 181 -7.56 3.30 -15.05
N ASP A 182 -8.06 2.15 -14.58
CA ASP A 182 -8.50 1.92 -13.20
C ASP A 182 -7.36 1.99 -12.17
N HIS A 183 -6.10 2.05 -12.62
CA HIS A 183 -4.92 2.11 -11.74
C HIS A 183 -4.55 3.53 -11.33
N ASN A 184 -5.33 4.54 -11.68
CA ASN A 184 -5.06 5.93 -11.32
C ASN A 184 -5.35 6.21 -9.83
N MET A 185 -4.40 6.82 -9.10
CA MET A 185 -4.58 7.09 -7.67
C MET A 185 -5.66 8.13 -7.38
N GLY A 186 -5.93 9.06 -8.30
CA GLY A 186 -7.04 10.01 -8.20
C GLY A 186 -8.37 9.29 -8.14
N ASP A 187 -8.58 8.35 -9.05
CA ASP A 187 -9.82 7.57 -9.14
C ASP A 187 -10.01 6.67 -7.91
N TYR A 188 -8.92 6.08 -7.40
CA TYR A 188 -8.93 5.35 -6.13
C TYR A 188 -9.41 6.22 -4.96
N TYR A 189 -8.90 7.45 -4.88
CA TYR A 189 -9.28 8.37 -3.81
C TYR A 189 -10.76 8.77 -3.91
N ASP A 190 -11.21 9.17 -5.10
CA ASP A 190 -12.57 9.61 -5.33
C ASP A 190 -13.60 8.48 -5.11
N ALA A 191 -13.26 7.26 -5.55
CA ALA A 191 -14.07 6.07 -5.32
C ALA A 191 -14.13 5.70 -3.82
N ALA A 192 -13.02 5.86 -3.09
CA ALA A 192 -13.00 5.61 -1.65
C ALA A 192 -13.87 6.63 -0.88
N VAL A 193 -13.83 7.91 -1.26
CA VAL A 193 -14.72 8.93 -0.66
C VAL A 193 -16.18 8.54 -0.85
N LYS A 194 -16.59 8.22 -2.08
CA LYS A 194 -17.97 7.76 -2.39
C LYS A 194 -18.35 6.49 -1.63
N HIS A 195 -17.42 5.54 -1.51
CA HIS A 195 -17.65 4.30 -0.78
C HIS A 195 -18.01 4.57 0.68
N TYR A 196 -17.29 5.46 1.35
CA TYR A 196 -17.57 5.79 2.75
C TYR A 196 -18.80 6.68 2.92
N GLU A 197 -19.15 7.55 1.96
CA GLU A 197 -20.39 8.35 1.97
C GLU A 197 -21.64 7.48 1.83
N ASN A 198 -21.58 6.42 1.04
CA ASN A 198 -22.72 5.53 0.79
C ASN A 198 -22.96 4.50 1.89
N HIS A 199 -22.04 4.35 2.86
CA HIS A 199 -22.13 3.35 3.93
C HIS A 199 -22.19 3.97 5.33
N GLU A 200 -22.52 5.28 5.42
CA GLU A 200 -22.95 5.96 6.64
C GLU A 200 -24.46 5.74 6.87
#